data_b32616954be8b09bf361f3dba12ad331
#
_entry.id   b32616954be8b09bf361f3dba12ad331
#
_cell.length_a   1.000
_cell.length_b   1.000
_cell.length_c   1.000
_cell.angle_alpha   90.00
_cell.angle_beta   90.00
_cell.angle_gamma   90.00
#
_symmetry.space_group_name_H-M   'P 1'
#
loop_
_entity.id
_entity.type
_entity.pdbx_description
1 polymer ?
#
loop_
_entity_poly.entity_id
_entity_poly.type
_entity_poly.pdbx_seq_one_letter_code
_entity_poly.pdbx_strand_id
1 'polypeptide(L)'
;MEKKKKFYLSLKMRLLFLLFVIVIPLTFMVAGYQRMFENYSRSYNEIMANLKVANEYNIKFKSDMEYSMYRVMIGLIDVDKFENGDILEGKSKYATVVKNPLNMIASARHAFGKSIERVPGSDGDIKIKGILSCLDSLEKAVNRMIDNASVTGRYDENVNIWENDIQGLCSMIQDYITQYTYYEMINMEQLQKELEQQVKKLEQDMENLLK
;
A
#
# COMPACT_ATOMS: atom_id res chain seq x y z
N MET A 1 0.03 77.47 10.30
CA MET A 1 -0.23 76.73 9.03
C MET A 1 0.96 75.86 8.72
N GLU A 2 0.88 74.57 9.05
CA GLU A 2 1.93 73.63 8.74
C GLU A 2 1.84 73.21 7.27
N LYS A 3 2.88 73.47 6.48
CA LYS A 3 3.00 73.02 5.11
C LYS A 3 3.27 71.49 5.08
N LYS A 4 2.26 70.70 4.78
CA LYS A 4 2.43 69.27 4.43
C LYS A 4 3.42 69.14 3.28
N LYS A 5 4.63 68.66 3.52
CA LYS A 5 5.59 68.28 2.47
C LYS A 5 5.00 67.14 1.68
N LYS A 6 4.57 67.37 0.46
CA LYS A 6 4.20 66.29 -0.51
C LYS A 6 5.45 65.54 -0.86
N PHE A 7 5.54 64.32 -0.40
CA PHE A 7 6.63 63.37 -0.75
C PHE A 7 6.42 62.92 -2.20
N TYR A 8 7.14 63.52 -3.13
CA TYR A 8 7.14 63.08 -4.53
C TYR A 8 8.17 61.98 -4.68
N LEU A 9 7.71 60.71 -4.69
CA LEU A 9 8.56 59.60 -5.10
C LEU A 9 9.06 59.81 -6.54
N SER A 10 10.38 59.62 -6.75
CA SER A 10 10.96 59.68 -8.08
C SER A 10 10.32 58.62 -8.99
N LEU A 11 10.28 58.85 -10.33
CA LEU A 11 9.71 57.89 -11.27
C LEU A 11 10.31 56.49 -11.12
N LYS A 12 11.60 56.39 -10.86
CA LYS A 12 12.32 55.12 -10.60
C LYS A 12 11.76 54.41 -9.35
N MET A 13 11.49 55.10 -8.27
CA MET A 13 10.92 54.53 -7.06
C MET A 13 9.48 54.05 -7.24
N ARG A 14 8.70 54.74 -8.05
CA ARG A 14 7.32 54.31 -8.40
C ARG A 14 7.33 53.06 -9.21
N LEU A 15 8.22 52.97 -10.22
CA LEU A 15 8.41 51.79 -11.05
C LEU A 15 8.90 50.58 -10.25
N LEU A 16 9.84 50.79 -9.35
CA LEU A 16 10.37 49.77 -8.45
C LEU A 16 9.28 49.26 -7.48
N PHE A 17 8.47 50.17 -6.92
CA PHE A 17 7.35 49.78 -6.07
C PHE A 17 6.29 48.97 -6.81
N LEU A 18 5.96 49.34 -8.05
CA LEU A 18 5.03 48.61 -8.93
C LEU A 18 5.55 47.22 -9.26
N LEU A 19 6.86 47.10 -9.51
CA LEU A 19 7.52 45.83 -9.73
C LEU A 19 7.40 44.91 -8.48
N PHE A 20 7.64 45.44 -7.28
CA PHE A 20 7.50 44.68 -6.03
C PHE A 20 6.04 44.23 -5.78
N VAL A 21 5.07 45.09 -6.07
CA VAL A 21 3.65 44.77 -5.90
C VAL A 21 3.22 43.62 -6.79
N ILE A 22 3.85 43.41 -7.96
CA ILE A 22 3.53 42.30 -8.90
C ILE A 22 4.39 41.07 -8.57
N VAL A 23 5.70 41.23 -8.37
CA VAL A 23 6.64 40.10 -8.21
C VAL A 23 6.43 39.36 -6.89
N ILE A 24 6.14 40.07 -5.80
CA ILE A 24 5.97 39.45 -4.48
C ILE A 24 4.76 38.48 -4.48
N PRO A 25 3.54 38.88 -4.88
CA PRO A 25 2.40 37.96 -4.95
C PRO A 25 2.63 36.77 -5.89
N LEU A 26 3.25 37.01 -7.08
CA LEU A 26 3.60 35.96 -8.01
C LEU A 26 4.56 34.94 -7.40
N THR A 27 5.56 35.38 -6.66
CA THR A 27 6.52 34.49 -5.96
C THR A 27 5.82 33.63 -4.91
N PHE A 28 4.90 34.22 -4.12
CA PHE A 28 4.11 33.48 -3.14
C PHE A 28 3.17 32.46 -3.81
N MET A 29 2.57 32.81 -4.95
CA MET A 29 1.75 31.89 -5.71
C MET A 29 2.56 30.69 -6.22
N VAL A 30 3.69 30.94 -6.86
CA VAL A 30 4.57 29.86 -7.37
C VAL A 30 5.03 28.96 -6.23
N ALA A 31 5.41 29.52 -5.08
CA ALA A 31 5.77 28.73 -3.90
C ALA A 31 4.58 27.92 -3.35
N GLY A 32 3.38 28.47 -3.41
CA GLY A 32 2.14 27.76 -3.05
C GLY A 32 1.86 26.56 -3.97
N TYR A 33 1.98 26.77 -5.28
CA TYR A 33 1.85 25.70 -6.28
C TYR A 33 2.87 24.59 -6.07
N GLN A 34 4.13 24.95 -5.85
CA GLN A 34 5.18 23.96 -5.61
C GLN A 34 4.87 23.09 -4.40
N ARG A 35 4.51 23.69 -3.26
CA ARG A 35 4.15 22.94 -2.05
C ARG A 35 2.93 22.05 -2.24
N MET A 36 1.92 22.55 -2.93
CA MET A 36 0.71 21.78 -3.25
C MET A 36 1.06 20.56 -4.09
N PHE A 37 1.86 20.75 -5.16
CA PHE A 37 2.26 19.67 -6.04
C PHE A 37 3.17 18.64 -5.36
N GLU A 38 4.09 19.10 -4.50
CA GLU A 38 4.95 18.22 -3.71
C GLU A 38 4.12 17.36 -2.74
N ASN A 39 3.15 17.94 -2.06
CA ASN A 39 2.27 17.21 -1.15
C ASN A 39 1.41 16.19 -1.91
N TYR A 40 0.82 16.60 -3.03
CA TYR A 40 0.06 15.69 -3.89
C TYR A 40 0.92 14.53 -4.38
N SER A 41 2.10 14.82 -4.91
CA SER A 41 3.03 13.81 -5.43
C SER A 41 3.46 12.82 -4.35
N ARG A 42 3.68 13.30 -3.12
CA ARG A 42 4.01 12.43 -1.98
C ARG A 42 2.85 11.48 -1.66
N SER A 43 1.66 12.01 -1.44
CA SER A 43 0.47 11.20 -1.12
C SER A 43 0.12 10.23 -2.25
N TYR A 44 0.24 10.66 -3.50
CA TYR A 44 0.04 9.80 -4.66
C TYR A 44 1.01 8.62 -4.69
N ASN A 45 2.30 8.89 -4.49
CA ASN A 45 3.34 7.85 -4.50
C ASN A 45 3.16 6.86 -3.34
N GLU A 46 2.73 7.34 -2.18
CA GLU A 46 2.43 6.52 -1.01
C GLU A 46 1.27 5.56 -1.28
N ILE A 47 0.14 6.06 -1.78
CA ILE A 47 -1.01 5.24 -2.18
C ILE A 47 -0.61 4.21 -3.25
N MET A 48 0.16 4.62 -4.26
CA MET A 48 0.64 3.73 -5.31
C MET A 48 1.58 2.64 -4.79
N ALA A 49 2.45 2.96 -3.83
CA ALA A 49 3.32 1.98 -3.18
C ALA A 49 2.50 0.95 -2.39
N ASN A 50 1.51 1.41 -1.64
CA ASN A 50 0.58 0.56 -0.90
C ASN A 50 -0.22 -0.35 -1.83
N LEU A 51 -0.79 0.18 -2.91
CA LEU A 51 -1.53 -0.58 -3.93
C LEU A 51 -0.65 -1.64 -4.60
N LYS A 52 0.62 -1.31 -4.89
CA LYS A 52 1.55 -2.27 -5.49
C LYS A 52 1.77 -3.47 -4.57
N VAL A 53 2.03 -3.23 -3.29
CA VAL A 53 2.20 -4.30 -2.29
C VAL A 53 0.92 -5.13 -2.20
N ALA A 54 -0.24 -4.50 -2.02
CA ALA A 54 -1.51 -5.21 -1.91
C ALA A 54 -1.80 -6.09 -3.13
N ASN A 55 -1.61 -5.57 -4.35
CA ASN A 55 -1.85 -6.31 -5.59
C ASN A 55 -0.90 -7.49 -5.77
N GLU A 56 0.36 -7.38 -5.38
CA GLU A 56 1.33 -8.46 -5.47
C GLU A 56 0.86 -9.67 -4.65
N TYR A 57 0.42 -9.44 -3.41
CA TYR A 57 -0.10 -10.51 -2.55
C TYR A 57 -1.50 -10.99 -2.97
N ASN A 58 -2.36 -10.11 -3.46
CA ASN A 58 -3.70 -10.48 -3.91
C ASN A 58 -3.68 -11.51 -5.06
N ILE A 59 -2.70 -11.40 -5.96
CA ILE A 59 -2.61 -12.27 -7.14
C ILE A 59 -2.04 -13.66 -6.78
N LYS A 60 -1.03 -13.73 -5.92
CA LYS A 60 -0.20 -14.94 -5.79
C LYS A 60 -0.33 -15.65 -4.45
N PHE A 61 -0.54 -14.91 -3.36
CA PHE A 61 -0.43 -15.47 -2.01
C PHE A 61 -1.34 -16.67 -1.79
N LYS A 62 -2.63 -16.54 -2.13
CA LYS A 62 -3.61 -17.62 -1.95
C LYS A 62 -3.24 -18.86 -2.77
N SER A 63 -3.00 -18.68 -4.06
CA SER A 63 -2.71 -19.81 -4.96
C SER A 63 -1.42 -20.53 -4.58
N ASP A 64 -0.37 -19.81 -4.24
CA ASP A 64 0.91 -20.40 -3.86
C ASP A 64 0.81 -21.11 -2.50
N MET A 65 0.08 -20.54 -1.54
CA MET A 65 -0.16 -21.13 -0.23
C MET A 65 -1.01 -22.41 -0.34
N GLU A 66 -2.13 -22.34 -1.03
CA GLU A 66 -3.00 -23.49 -1.23
C GLU A 66 -2.27 -24.61 -1.98
N TYR A 67 -1.50 -24.27 -3.01
CA TYR A 67 -0.70 -25.26 -3.73
C TYR A 67 0.34 -25.94 -2.83
N SER A 68 1.10 -25.17 -2.09
CA SER A 68 2.13 -25.71 -1.19
C SER A 68 1.53 -26.61 -0.10
N MET A 69 0.45 -26.17 0.53
CA MET A 69 -0.20 -26.94 1.59
C MET A 69 -0.94 -28.18 1.07
N TYR A 70 -1.52 -28.11 -0.14
CA TYR A 70 -2.05 -29.29 -0.81
C TYR A 70 -0.97 -30.36 -1.03
N ARG A 71 0.23 -29.95 -1.47
CA ARG A 71 1.35 -30.88 -1.68
C ARG A 71 1.84 -31.51 -0.37
N VAL A 72 1.82 -30.76 0.73
CA VAL A 72 2.08 -31.30 2.08
C VAL A 72 1.00 -32.32 2.48
N MET A 73 -0.27 -31.95 2.31
CA MET A 73 -1.43 -32.78 2.68
C MET A 73 -1.39 -34.16 2.02
N ILE A 74 -1.11 -34.20 0.71
CA ILE A 74 -1.08 -35.48 -0.03
C ILE A 74 0.26 -36.23 0.10
N GLY A 75 1.17 -35.75 0.95
CA GLY A 75 2.46 -36.44 1.23
C GLY A 75 3.47 -36.44 0.06
N LEU A 76 3.30 -35.54 -0.90
CA LEU A 76 4.22 -35.45 -2.06
C LEU A 76 5.47 -34.62 -1.76
N ILE A 77 5.50 -33.90 -0.63
CA ILE A 77 6.63 -33.08 -0.20
C ILE A 77 7.15 -33.57 1.14
N ASP A 78 8.43 -33.74 1.19
CA ASP A 78 9.19 -33.90 2.42
C ASP A 78 9.31 -32.51 3.08
N VAL A 79 8.60 -32.33 4.18
CA VAL A 79 8.50 -31.03 4.87
C VAL A 79 9.83 -30.53 5.41
N ASP A 80 10.79 -31.44 5.70
CA ASP A 80 12.12 -31.07 6.17
C ASP A 80 12.88 -30.28 5.11
N LYS A 81 12.55 -30.42 3.85
CA LYS A 81 13.17 -29.65 2.76
C LYS A 81 12.83 -28.16 2.80
N PHE A 82 11.76 -27.76 3.49
CA PHE A 82 11.44 -26.35 3.67
C PHE A 82 12.43 -25.62 4.59
N GLU A 83 13.22 -26.32 5.39
CA GLU A 83 14.30 -25.70 6.18
C GLU A 83 15.29 -24.92 5.30
N ASN A 84 15.47 -25.36 4.04
CA ASN A 84 16.36 -24.74 3.06
C ASN A 84 15.65 -23.73 2.13
N GLY A 85 14.39 -23.38 2.40
CA GLY A 85 13.61 -22.43 1.61
C GLY A 85 12.57 -23.07 0.68
N ASP A 86 12.40 -22.50 -0.51
CA ASP A 86 11.46 -23.01 -1.51
C ASP A 86 11.98 -24.33 -2.12
N ILE A 87 11.07 -25.25 -2.43
CA ILE A 87 11.42 -26.55 -3.01
C ILE A 87 11.26 -26.49 -4.52
N LEU A 88 12.29 -26.88 -5.25
CA LEU A 88 12.25 -27.02 -6.70
C LEU A 88 11.92 -28.48 -7.07
N GLU A 89 10.72 -28.69 -7.62
CA GLU A 89 10.28 -30.01 -8.11
C GLU A 89 10.38 -30.11 -9.63
N GLY A 90 10.89 -31.23 -10.11
CA GLY A 90 11.05 -31.50 -11.52
C GLY A 90 12.45 -31.20 -12.05
N LYS A 91 12.66 -31.47 -13.35
CA LYS A 91 13.93 -31.29 -14.03
C LYS A 91 13.81 -30.26 -15.14
N SER A 92 14.83 -29.38 -15.24
CA SER A 92 14.96 -28.44 -16.35
C SER A 92 13.84 -27.39 -16.42
N LYS A 93 13.41 -27.01 -17.62
CA LYS A 93 12.42 -25.95 -17.87
C LYS A 93 10.98 -26.26 -17.39
N TYR A 94 10.73 -27.46 -16.94
CA TYR A 94 9.42 -27.89 -16.39
C TYR A 94 9.42 -27.96 -14.86
N ALA A 95 10.47 -27.46 -14.22
CA ALA A 95 10.54 -27.44 -12.77
C ALA A 95 9.47 -26.50 -12.19
N THR A 96 8.73 -26.99 -11.20
CA THR A 96 7.75 -26.22 -10.44
C THR A 96 8.35 -25.83 -9.10
N VAL A 97 8.18 -24.57 -8.70
CA VAL A 97 8.62 -24.09 -7.40
C VAL A 97 7.46 -24.25 -6.42
N VAL A 98 7.69 -25.01 -5.35
CA VAL A 98 6.78 -25.09 -4.20
C VAL A 98 7.31 -24.14 -3.16
N LYS A 99 6.54 -23.10 -2.88
CA LYS A 99 6.91 -22.04 -1.94
C LYS A 99 6.93 -22.56 -0.52
N ASN A 100 7.91 -22.13 0.28
CA ASN A 100 7.89 -22.38 1.71
C ASN A 100 6.74 -21.58 2.35
N PRO A 101 5.72 -22.25 2.94
CA PRO A 101 4.52 -21.57 3.45
C PRO A 101 4.81 -20.64 4.63
N LEU A 102 5.76 -20.97 5.50
CA LEU A 102 6.13 -20.12 6.63
C LEU A 102 6.87 -18.86 6.16
N ASN A 103 7.73 -18.96 5.15
CA ASN A 103 8.40 -17.81 4.54
C ASN A 103 7.38 -16.89 3.83
N MET A 104 6.36 -17.46 3.20
CA MET A 104 5.28 -16.68 2.58
C MET A 104 4.50 -15.88 3.63
N ILE A 105 4.16 -16.50 4.77
CA ILE A 105 3.47 -15.84 5.88
C ILE A 105 4.35 -14.73 6.47
N ALA A 106 5.62 -15.01 6.73
CA ALA A 106 6.57 -14.03 7.27
C ALA A 106 6.73 -12.82 6.33
N SER A 107 6.84 -13.07 5.02
CA SER A 107 6.93 -12.02 4.00
C SER A 107 5.66 -11.17 3.93
N ALA A 108 4.48 -11.80 3.95
CA ALA A 108 3.20 -11.11 3.96
C ALA A 108 3.04 -10.27 5.24
N ARG A 109 3.38 -10.83 6.40
CA ARG A 109 3.35 -10.11 7.70
C ARG A 109 4.28 -8.89 7.68
N HIS A 110 5.47 -9.00 7.10
CA HIS A 110 6.36 -7.87 6.95
C HIS A 110 5.78 -6.81 6.01
N ALA A 111 5.26 -7.21 4.85
CA ALA A 111 4.69 -6.32 3.85
C ALA A 111 3.50 -5.52 4.43
N PHE A 112 2.49 -6.20 4.97
CA PHE A 112 1.30 -5.54 5.53
C PHE A 112 1.53 -4.90 6.90
N GLY A 113 2.48 -5.38 7.69
CA GLY A 113 2.77 -4.86 9.01
C GLY A 113 3.73 -3.67 9.05
N LYS A 114 4.67 -3.59 8.10
CA LYS A 114 5.76 -2.61 8.13
C LYS A 114 5.95 -1.79 6.86
N SER A 115 5.66 -2.37 5.67
CA SER A 115 5.92 -1.68 4.41
C SER A 115 4.75 -0.80 3.95
N ILE A 116 3.54 -1.05 4.43
CA ILE A 116 2.36 -0.24 4.15
C ILE A 116 2.27 0.87 5.18
N GLU A 117 2.28 2.11 4.72
CA GLU A 117 1.96 3.27 5.54
C GLU A 117 0.45 3.36 5.76
N ARG A 118 0.03 3.61 7.01
CA ARG A 118 -1.37 3.59 7.41
C ARG A 118 -1.68 4.58 8.50
N VAL A 119 -2.87 5.15 8.45
CA VAL A 119 -3.39 6.02 9.50
C VAL A 119 -4.06 5.17 10.57
N PRO A 120 -3.59 5.17 11.82
CA PRO A 120 -4.18 4.38 12.89
C PRO A 120 -5.68 4.65 13.06
N GLY A 121 -6.49 3.58 13.13
CA GLY A 121 -7.94 3.65 13.30
C GLY A 121 -8.73 3.96 12.02
N SER A 122 -8.07 4.15 10.89
CA SER A 122 -8.74 4.26 9.59
C SER A 122 -9.34 2.92 9.15
N ASP A 123 -10.23 2.97 8.16
CA ASP A 123 -10.78 1.77 7.52
C ASP A 123 -9.66 0.89 6.93
N GLY A 124 -8.64 1.50 6.33
CA GLY A 124 -7.45 0.79 5.85
C GLY A 124 -6.69 0.07 6.97
N ASP A 125 -6.48 0.72 8.12
CA ASP A 125 -5.83 0.11 9.29
C ASP A 125 -6.62 -1.10 9.82
N ILE A 126 -7.95 -1.03 9.80
CA ILE A 126 -8.82 -2.15 10.21
C ILE A 126 -8.63 -3.35 9.26
N LYS A 127 -8.57 -3.12 7.94
CA LYS A 127 -8.34 -4.18 6.95
C LYS A 127 -6.96 -4.82 7.12
N ILE A 128 -5.92 -4.02 7.31
CA ILE A 128 -4.56 -4.52 7.56
C ILE A 128 -4.50 -5.36 8.85
N LYS A 129 -5.14 -4.92 9.93
CA LYS A 129 -5.25 -5.72 11.17
C LYS A 129 -5.97 -7.05 10.93
N GLY A 130 -7.00 -7.05 10.09
CA GLY A 130 -7.68 -8.28 9.67
C GLY A 130 -6.75 -9.24 8.94
N ILE A 131 -5.96 -8.74 7.97
CA ILE A 131 -4.95 -9.54 7.26
C ILE A 131 -3.94 -10.14 8.26
N LEU A 132 -3.37 -9.32 9.15
CA LEU A 132 -2.37 -9.77 10.12
C LEU A 132 -2.93 -10.83 11.07
N SER A 133 -4.16 -10.68 11.56
CA SER A 133 -4.83 -11.66 12.41
C SER A 133 -5.09 -12.98 11.68
N CYS A 134 -5.48 -12.93 10.41
CA CYS A 134 -5.65 -14.13 9.59
C CYS A 134 -4.31 -14.82 9.31
N LEU A 135 -3.21 -14.07 9.09
CA LEU A 135 -1.87 -14.62 8.94
C LEU A 135 -1.39 -15.36 10.21
N ASP A 136 -1.70 -14.82 11.40
CA ASP A 136 -1.36 -15.50 12.66
C ASP A 136 -2.14 -16.82 12.84
N SER A 137 -3.39 -16.85 12.41
CA SER A 137 -4.21 -18.07 12.43
C SER A 137 -3.74 -19.07 11.37
N LEU A 138 -3.37 -18.59 10.18
CA LEU A 138 -2.85 -19.41 9.09
C LEU A 138 -1.52 -20.06 9.47
N GLU A 139 -0.61 -19.32 10.11
CA GLU A 139 0.66 -19.87 10.60
C GLU A 139 0.45 -21.05 11.55
N LYS A 140 -0.51 -20.94 12.47
CA LYS A 140 -0.86 -22.03 13.39
C LYS A 140 -1.41 -23.25 12.65
N ALA A 141 -2.25 -23.06 11.65
CA ALA A 141 -2.80 -24.14 10.83
C ALA A 141 -1.71 -24.81 9.98
N VAL A 142 -0.82 -24.02 9.37
CA VAL A 142 0.34 -24.51 8.60
C VAL A 142 1.25 -25.36 9.47
N ASN A 143 1.62 -24.86 10.66
CA ASN A 143 2.49 -25.62 11.59
C ASN A 143 1.86 -26.94 12.01
N ARG A 144 0.57 -26.95 12.36
CA ARG A 144 -0.15 -28.21 12.69
C ARG A 144 -0.10 -29.22 11.55
N MET A 145 -0.29 -28.76 10.31
CA MET A 145 -0.27 -29.63 9.15
C MET A 145 1.17 -30.18 8.87
N ILE A 146 2.20 -29.34 9.03
CA ILE A 146 3.59 -29.74 8.88
C ILE A 146 3.98 -30.77 9.96
N ASP A 147 3.61 -30.53 11.21
CA ASP A 147 3.86 -31.46 12.32
C ASP A 147 3.18 -32.82 12.07
N ASN A 148 1.93 -32.79 11.59
CA ASN A 148 1.19 -33.98 11.26
C ASN A 148 1.76 -34.76 10.06
N ALA A 149 2.39 -34.08 9.09
CA ALA A 149 2.95 -34.69 7.90
C ALA A 149 4.08 -35.69 8.23
N SER A 150 4.78 -35.50 9.37
CA SER A 150 5.82 -36.39 9.87
C SER A 150 5.27 -37.60 10.64
N VAL A 151 3.94 -37.69 10.87
CA VAL A 151 3.30 -38.72 11.69
C VAL A 151 2.41 -39.62 10.84
N THR A 152 2.67 -40.92 10.86
CA THR A 152 1.87 -41.92 10.14
C THR A 152 0.40 -41.94 10.62
N GLY A 153 -0.55 -41.92 9.70
CA GLY A 153 -1.99 -42.06 10.00
C GLY A 153 -2.72 -40.74 10.28
N ARG A 154 -2.08 -39.58 10.08
CA ARG A 154 -2.72 -38.26 10.26
C ARG A 154 -3.22 -37.60 8.97
N TYR A 155 -3.38 -38.38 7.92
CA TYR A 155 -3.86 -37.87 6.63
C TYR A 155 -5.23 -37.18 6.74
N ASP A 156 -6.20 -37.84 7.37
CA ASP A 156 -7.55 -37.31 7.51
C ASP A 156 -7.59 -36.00 8.33
N GLU A 157 -6.73 -35.88 9.33
CA GLU A 157 -6.57 -34.65 10.10
C GLU A 157 -5.99 -33.53 9.22
N ASN A 158 -5.01 -33.81 8.37
CA ASN A 158 -4.45 -32.86 7.44
C ASN A 158 -5.46 -32.43 6.36
N VAL A 159 -6.29 -33.34 5.86
CA VAL A 159 -7.40 -33.01 4.95
C VAL A 159 -8.35 -32.02 5.64
N ASN A 160 -8.73 -32.29 6.89
CA ASN A 160 -9.60 -31.41 7.65
C ASN A 160 -9.00 -30.01 7.88
N ILE A 161 -7.70 -29.92 8.23
CA ILE A 161 -6.99 -28.64 8.39
C ILE A 161 -6.96 -27.89 7.04
N TRP A 162 -6.67 -28.58 5.95
CA TRP A 162 -6.61 -27.97 4.64
C TRP A 162 -7.96 -27.39 4.18
N GLU A 163 -9.03 -28.18 4.28
CA GLU A 163 -10.36 -27.78 3.83
C GLU A 163 -11.00 -26.70 4.72
N ASN A 164 -10.87 -26.81 6.03
CA ASN A 164 -11.60 -25.94 6.96
C ASN A 164 -10.78 -24.74 7.45
N ASP A 165 -9.45 -24.89 7.57
CA ASP A 165 -8.59 -23.82 8.09
C ASP A 165 -7.82 -23.11 6.95
N ILE A 166 -7.01 -23.83 6.17
CA ILE A 166 -6.10 -23.23 5.18
C ILE A 166 -6.87 -22.48 4.09
N GLN A 167 -7.81 -23.15 3.42
CA GLN A 167 -8.57 -22.53 2.33
C GLN A 167 -9.43 -21.37 2.80
N GLY A 168 -10.07 -21.51 3.96
CA GLY A 168 -10.88 -20.46 4.56
C GLY A 168 -10.06 -19.22 4.92
N LEU A 169 -8.92 -19.41 5.58
CA LEU A 169 -8.03 -18.31 5.97
C LEU A 169 -7.38 -17.63 4.76
N CYS A 170 -6.95 -18.39 3.74
CA CYS A 170 -6.44 -17.82 2.50
C CYS A 170 -7.49 -16.96 1.78
N SER A 171 -8.75 -17.43 1.74
CA SER A 171 -9.85 -16.66 1.17
C SER A 171 -10.12 -15.38 1.97
N MET A 172 -10.15 -15.45 3.29
CA MET A 172 -10.33 -14.26 4.14
C MET A 172 -9.20 -13.23 3.97
N ILE A 173 -7.94 -13.68 3.87
CA ILE A 173 -6.81 -12.81 3.60
C ILE A 173 -6.99 -12.11 2.25
N GLN A 174 -7.36 -12.84 1.21
CA GLN A 174 -7.61 -12.28 -0.12
C GLN A 174 -8.74 -11.26 -0.10
N ASP A 175 -9.83 -11.54 0.62
CA ASP A 175 -10.95 -10.62 0.76
C ASP A 175 -10.54 -9.32 1.48
N TYR A 176 -9.78 -9.41 2.55
CA TYR A 176 -9.25 -8.23 3.24
C TYR A 176 -8.29 -7.42 2.36
N ILE A 177 -7.41 -8.08 1.59
CA ILE A 177 -6.52 -7.40 0.64
C ILE A 177 -7.35 -6.67 -0.43
N THR A 178 -8.38 -7.31 -0.97
CA THR A 178 -9.29 -6.71 -1.95
C THR A 178 -10.00 -5.49 -1.37
N GLN A 179 -10.52 -5.57 -0.15
CA GLN A 179 -11.16 -4.46 0.54
C GLN A 179 -10.17 -3.32 0.83
N TYR A 180 -8.93 -3.63 1.19
CA TYR A 180 -7.88 -2.65 1.38
C TYR A 180 -7.51 -1.95 0.07
N THR A 181 -7.37 -2.71 -1.02
CA THR A 181 -7.13 -2.15 -2.36
C THR A 181 -8.24 -1.18 -2.76
N TYR A 182 -9.49 -1.53 -2.52
CA TYR A 182 -10.63 -0.64 -2.78
C TYR A 182 -10.59 0.63 -1.94
N TYR A 183 -10.23 0.53 -0.66
CA TYR A 183 -10.04 1.69 0.21
C TYR A 183 -8.97 2.66 -0.35
N GLU A 184 -7.83 2.16 -0.80
CA GLU A 184 -6.77 2.98 -1.37
C GLU A 184 -7.16 3.60 -2.73
N MET A 185 -7.96 2.91 -3.52
CA MET A 185 -8.53 3.48 -4.76
C MET A 185 -9.46 4.66 -4.47
N ILE A 186 -10.28 4.59 -3.41
CA ILE A 186 -11.11 5.71 -2.98
C ILE A 186 -10.24 6.88 -2.50
N ASN A 187 -9.19 6.62 -1.74
CA ASN A 187 -8.24 7.65 -1.31
C ASN A 187 -7.59 8.35 -2.51
N MET A 188 -7.22 7.60 -3.54
CA MET A 188 -6.66 8.13 -4.78
C MET A 188 -7.66 9.07 -5.49
N GLU A 189 -8.91 8.65 -5.59
CA GLU A 189 -9.96 9.46 -6.22
C GLU A 189 -10.23 10.75 -5.43
N GLN A 190 -10.22 10.68 -4.10
CA GLN A 190 -10.37 11.86 -3.24
C GLN A 190 -9.19 12.82 -3.41
N LEU A 191 -7.97 12.31 -3.40
CA LEU A 191 -6.75 13.10 -3.62
C LEU A 191 -6.78 13.83 -4.97
N GLN A 192 -7.26 13.18 -6.03
CA GLN A 192 -7.42 13.80 -7.34
C GLN A 192 -8.46 14.94 -7.32
N LYS A 193 -9.61 14.73 -6.69
CA LYS A 193 -10.65 15.75 -6.55
C LYS A 193 -10.16 16.98 -5.76
N GLU A 194 -9.40 16.74 -4.70
CA GLU A 194 -8.79 17.82 -3.91
C GLU A 194 -7.81 18.64 -4.74
N LEU A 195 -6.96 17.99 -5.54
CA LEU A 195 -6.05 18.67 -6.45
C LEU A 195 -6.80 19.55 -7.47
N GLU A 196 -7.84 19.00 -8.10
CA GLU A 196 -8.67 19.74 -9.07
C GLU A 196 -9.32 20.98 -8.45
N GLN A 197 -9.81 20.86 -7.22
CA GLN A 197 -10.40 22.00 -6.49
C GLN A 197 -9.37 23.07 -6.15
N GLN A 198 -8.17 22.65 -5.72
CA GLN A 198 -7.08 23.57 -5.41
C GLN A 198 -6.57 24.31 -6.66
N VAL A 199 -6.45 23.61 -7.80
CA VAL A 199 -6.07 24.21 -9.07
C VAL A 199 -7.11 25.28 -9.49
N LYS A 200 -8.41 24.95 -9.47
CA LYS A 200 -9.47 25.90 -9.79
C LYS A 200 -9.46 27.15 -8.90
N LYS A 201 -9.21 26.96 -7.60
CA LYS A 201 -9.11 28.08 -6.67
C LYS A 201 -7.94 29.01 -7.03
N LEU A 202 -6.79 28.41 -7.35
CA LEU A 202 -5.61 29.18 -7.74
C LEU A 202 -5.81 29.93 -9.07
N GLU A 203 -6.50 29.32 -10.05
CA GLU A 203 -6.88 29.99 -11.29
C GLU A 203 -7.77 31.22 -11.03
N GLN A 204 -8.77 31.11 -10.15
CA GLN A 204 -9.63 32.23 -9.74
C GLN A 204 -8.85 33.33 -9.02
N ASP A 205 -7.94 32.97 -8.12
CA ASP A 205 -7.09 33.93 -7.39
C ASP A 205 -6.17 34.67 -8.39
N MET A 206 -5.64 34.01 -9.41
CA MET A 206 -4.87 34.63 -10.49
C MET A 206 -5.70 35.63 -11.31
N GLU A 207 -6.90 35.25 -11.72
CA GLU A 207 -7.79 36.17 -12.46
C GLU A 207 -8.13 37.41 -11.67
N ASN A 208 -8.31 37.27 -10.35
CA ASN A 208 -8.62 38.39 -9.47
C ASN A 208 -7.42 39.33 -9.25
N LEU A 209 -6.19 38.84 -9.35
CA LEU A 209 -4.97 39.65 -9.26
C LEU A 209 -4.66 40.43 -10.56
N LEU A 210 -5.19 39.94 -11.69
CA LEU A 210 -4.97 40.57 -13.01
C LEU A 210 -6.03 41.63 -13.37
N LYS A 211 -7.09 41.77 -12.58
CA LYS A 211 -8.15 42.81 -12.67
C LYS A 211 -7.82 44.00 -11.79
#